data_c2e140fd03cfd032d4d90a354b0f8088
#
_entry.id   c2e140fd03cfd032d4d90a354b0f8088
#
_cell.length_a   1.000
_cell.length_b   1.000
_cell.length_c   1.000
_cell.angle_alpha   90.00
_cell.angle_beta   90.00
_cell.angle_gamma   90.00
#
_symmetry.space_group_name_H-M   'P 1'
#
loop_
_entity.id
_entity.type
_entity.pdbx_description
1 polymer ?
#
loop_
_entity_poly.entity_id
_entity_poly.type
_entity_poly.pdbx_seq_one_letter_code
_entity_poly.pdbx_strand_id
1 'polypeptide(L)'
;MVDTAETTLLDSVPDGLFIGGEWAPAISGAMLKVYDPATGETIKAIASAGVEDGAAAMDAAVNASADWARTPPRERAELLRRAFEKIRERQDEVALLMTLEMGKPLAESKAEVIYGGEFLRWFSEEAVRIFGRYGVNPEGTGRMIVSQHPVGPCYLITPWNFPLAMATRKTAPALAAGCTVVIKPPELTPLTTLYFVKILEEAGLPPGVVNVITTSTSGKVSAPIIADPRLRKLSFTGSTEVGRKLLQQAAEGILRTSMELGGNAPFLIFDDADLGAAVDGAMLAKFRNIGQACTAANRFIVHEAVADEFAARVTERVQAFKVGRGTEEGVQIGPLINDDAVQKADSLVRDATGRGAKVLTGGRPIDRPGTFYEPTVVAGVRPGSDILREEIFGPVLSIVTFGDEDEAVRIANDTEYGLVSYAYTKDLARGQRLIESRETGMLGLNMGVVSNAAAPFGGVKQSGIGREGGFEGIHEYLSTKYTLTPNPFGG
;
A
#
# COMPACT_ATOMS: atom_id res chain seq x y z
N MET A 1 -23.49 0.50 -21.14
CA MET A 1 -23.21 -0.84 -21.69
C MET A 1 -21.73 -1.10 -21.42
N VAL A 2 -21.41 -2.18 -20.73
CA VAL A 2 -20.01 -2.61 -20.52
C VAL A 2 -19.44 -2.91 -21.91
N ASP A 3 -18.25 -2.38 -22.20
CA ASP A 3 -17.57 -2.61 -23.48
C ASP A 3 -17.26 -4.12 -23.63
N THR A 4 -17.28 -4.63 -24.86
CA THR A 4 -16.96 -6.03 -25.16
C THR A 4 -15.57 -6.43 -24.62
N ALA A 5 -14.61 -5.51 -24.65
CA ALA A 5 -13.27 -5.73 -24.10
C ALA A 5 -13.28 -5.85 -22.55
N GLU A 6 -14.05 -5.01 -21.86
CA GLU A 6 -14.23 -5.09 -20.41
C GLU A 6 -14.86 -6.42 -20.00
N THR A 7 -15.93 -6.85 -20.71
CA THR A 7 -16.60 -8.13 -20.44
C THR A 7 -15.64 -9.32 -20.64
N THR A 8 -14.93 -9.36 -21.76
CA THR A 8 -13.96 -10.44 -22.06
C THR A 8 -12.87 -10.53 -20.98
N LEU A 9 -12.37 -9.38 -20.53
CA LEU A 9 -11.37 -9.33 -19.45
C LEU A 9 -11.95 -9.87 -18.14
N LEU A 10 -13.11 -9.38 -17.73
CA LEU A 10 -13.78 -9.81 -16.48
C LEU A 10 -14.07 -11.32 -16.48
N ASP A 11 -14.47 -11.89 -17.62
CA ASP A 11 -14.69 -13.33 -17.76
C ASP A 11 -13.38 -14.14 -17.62
N SER A 12 -12.25 -13.56 -17.98
CA SER A 12 -10.93 -14.20 -17.86
C SER A 12 -10.39 -14.25 -16.43
N VAL A 13 -10.92 -13.44 -15.52
CA VAL A 13 -10.52 -13.41 -14.10
C VAL A 13 -11.16 -14.59 -13.38
N PRO A 14 -10.39 -15.40 -12.62
CA PRO A 14 -10.95 -16.47 -11.80
C PRO A 14 -11.99 -15.92 -10.80
N ASP A 15 -13.04 -16.70 -10.55
CA ASP A 15 -14.12 -16.36 -9.61
C ASP A 15 -14.09 -17.21 -8.33
N GLY A 16 -13.20 -18.21 -8.25
CA GLY A 16 -12.98 -19.10 -7.12
C GLY A 16 -11.98 -18.56 -6.10
N LEU A 17 -11.83 -19.29 -5.01
CA LEU A 17 -10.69 -19.23 -4.09
C LEU A 17 -9.54 -20.03 -4.69
N PHE A 18 -8.30 -19.61 -4.48
CA PHE A 18 -7.11 -20.37 -4.87
C PHE A 18 -6.47 -21.02 -3.65
N ILE A 19 -6.64 -22.32 -3.51
CA ILE A 19 -6.17 -23.07 -2.33
C ILE A 19 -5.47 -24.35 -2.78
N GLY A 20 -4.24 -24.58 -2.31
CA GLY A 20 -3.49 -25.78 -2.63
C GLY A 20 -3.10 -25.93 -4.10
N GLY A 21 -3.18 -24.89 -4.89
CA GLY A 21 -2.90 -24.90 -6.34
C GLY A 21 -4.14 -25.07 -7.22
N GLU A 22 -5.34 -25.01 -6.66
CA GLU A 22 -6.60 -25.20 -7.38
C GLU A 22 -7.55 -24.04 -7.15
N TRP A 23 -8.29 -23.66 -8.21
CA TRP A 23 -9.40 -22.71 -8.13
C TRP A 23 -10.70 -23.46 -7.81
N ALA A 24 -11.33 -23.10 -6.70
CA ALA A 24 -12.56 -23.76 -6.24
C ALA A 24 -13.58 -22.75 -5.69
N PRO A 25 -14.88 -23.04 -5.76
CA PRO A 25 -15.88 -22.26 -5.05
C PRO A 25 -15.65 -22.33 -3.54
N ALA A 26 -16.18 -21.36 -2.78
CA ALA A 26 -16.22 -21.46 -1.34
C ALA A 26 -17.02 -22.70 -0.88
N ILE A 27 -16.60 -23.36 0.18
CA ILE A 27 -17.28 -24.56 0.74
C ILE A 27 -18.76 -24.27 1.02
N SER A 28 -19.08 -23.06 1.48
CA SER A 28 -20.45 -22.64 1.75
C SER A 28 -21.27 -22.27 0.51
N GLY A 29 -20.63 -22.15 -0.67
CA GLY A 29 -21.24 -21.58 -1.87
C GLY A 29 -21.51 -20.07 -1.82
N ALA A 30 -21.03 -19.37 -0.78
CA ALA A 30 -21.23 -17.93 -0.62
C ALA A 30 -20.47 -17.14 -1.69
N MET A 31 -21.08 -16.03 -2.12
CA MET A 31 -20.50 -15.14 -3.15
C MET A 31 -20.36 -13.71 -2.62
N LEU A 32 -19.36 -13.01 -3.15
CA LEU A 32 -19.08 -11.60 -2.95
C LEU A 32 -19.26 -10.86 -4.27
N LYS A 33 -20.00 -9.76 -4.29
CA LYS A 33 -20.14 -8.90 -5.45
C LYS A 33 -19.09 -7.81 -5.47
N VAL A 34 -18.49 -7.60 -6.63
CA VAL A 34 -17.54 -6.51 -6.89
C VAL A 34 -18.22 -5.47 -7.77
N TYR A 35 -18.07 -4.20 -7.44
CA TYR A 35 -18.77 -3.10 -8.08
C TYR A 35 -17.80 -2.15 -8.79
N ASP A 36 -18.24 -1.55 -9.90
CA ASP A 36 -17.58 -0.37 -10.49
C ASP A 36 -18.02 0.88 -9.70
N PRO A 37 -17.11 1.57 -9.00
CA PRO A 37 -17.47 2.75 -8.22
C PRO A 37 -17.92 3.94 -9.09
N ALA A 38 -17.64 3.92 -10.40
CA ALA A 38 -18.08 4.96 -11.32
C ALA A 38 -19.56 4.84 -11.70
N THR A 39 -20.15 3.65 -11.60
CA THR A 39 -21.53 3.38 -12.02
C THR A 39 -22.40 2.83 -10.89
N GLY A 40 -21.78 2.21 -9.87
CA GLY A 40 -22.47 1.45 -8.82
C GLY A 40 -22.95 0.08 -9.28
N GLU A 41 -22.67 -0.32 -10.53
CA GLU A 41 -23.08 -1.61 -11.08
C GLU A 41 -22.15 -2.75 -10.65
N THR A 42 -22.72 -3.94 -10.45
CA THR A 42 -21.94 -5.16 -10.22
C THR A 42 -21.19 -5.55 -11.48
N ILE A 43 -19.86 -5.63 -11.42
CA ILE A 43 -19.00 -6.06 -12.54
C ILE A 43 -18.68 -7.55 -12.50
N LYS A 44 -18.60 -8.16 -11.31
CA LYS A 44 -18.38 -9.60 -11.14
C LYS A 44 -18.87 -10.08 -9.78
N ALA A 45 -19.23 -11.36 -9.70
CA ALA A 45 -19.43 -12.08 -8.46
C ALA A 45 -18.35 -13.16 -8.33
N ILE A 46 -17.73 -13.26 -7.13
CA ILE A 46 -16.65 -14.19 -6.84
C ILE A 46 -16.94 -14.96 -5.55
N ALA A 47 -16.23 -16.06 -5.32
CA ALA A 47 -16.38 -16.87 -4.11
C ALA A 47 -16.08 -16.03 -2.85
N SER A 48 -16.84 -16.27 -1.77
CA SER A 48 -16.66 -15.63 -0.46
C SER A 48 -16.33 -16.69 0.59
N ALA A 49 -15.06 -16.78 0.98
CA ALA A 49 -14.54 -17.76 1.93
C ALA A 49 -15.23 -17.68 3.30
N GLY A 50 -15.50 -18.85 3.89
CA GLY A 50 -15.84 -19.06 5.28
C GLY A 50 -14.61 -19.43 6.12
N VAL A 51 -14.88 -19.80 7.38
CA VAL A 51 -13.82 -20.22 8.33
C VAL A 51 -13.10 -21.49 7.86
N GLU A 52 -13.86 -22.44 7.29
CA GLU A 52 -13.34 -23.70 6.80
C GLU A 52 -12.40 -23.51 5.60
N ASP A 53 -12.73 -22.59 4.70
CA ASP A 53 -11.85 -22.21 3.56
C ASP A 53 -10.56 -21.57 4.07
N GLY A 54 -10.65 -20.72 5.08
CA GLY A 54 -9.48 -20.13 5.75
C GLY A 54 -8.56 -21.17 6.38
N ALA A 55 -9.13 -22.18 7.04
CA ALA A 55 -8.39 -23.30 7.61
C ALA A 55 -7.72 -24.15 6.51
N ALA A 56 -8.44 -24.45 5.42
CA ALA A 56 -7.89 -25.19 4.28
C ALA A 56 -6.72 -24.44 3.61
N ALA A 57 -6.83 -23.11 3.47
CA ALA A 57 -5.75 -22.29 2.93
C ALA A 57 -4.52 -22.28 3.83
N MET A 58 -4.72 -22.26 5.17
CA MET A 58 -3.64 -22.36 6.14
C MET A 58 -2.97 -23.74 6.10
N ASP A 59 -3.76 -24.82 6.02
CA ASP A 59 -3.25 -26.17 5.88
C ASP A 59 -2.40 -26.34 4.61
N ALA A 60 -2.87 -25.81 3.47
CA ALA A 60 -2.13 -25.86 2.22
C ALA A 60 -0.80 -25.10 2.32
N ALA A 61 -0.79 -23.90 2.92
CA ALA A 61 0.42 -23.11 3.14
C ALA A 61 1.42 -23.83 4.06
N VAL A 62 0.95 -24.47 5.14
CA VAL A 62 1.78 -25.25 6.07
C VAL A 62 2.40 -26.44 5.36
N ASN A 63 1.59 -27.22 4.61
CA ASN A 63 2.05 -28.43 3.92
C ASN A 63 3.14 -28.11 2.87
N ALA A 64 3.05 -27.00 2.16
CA ALA A 64 4.04 -26.59 1.17
C ALA A 64 5.29 -25.92 1.78
N SER A 65 5.23 -25.48 3.04
CA SER A 65 6.24 -24.59 3.65
C SER A 65 7.64 -25.18 3.68
N ALA A 66 7.77 -26.48 4.06
CA ALA A 66 9.08 -27.11 4.20
C ALA A 66 9.80 -27.30 2.85
N ASP A 67 9.07 -27.64 1.80
CA ASP A 67 9.62 -27.84 0.46
C ASP A 67 9.98 -26.50 -0.17
N TRP A 68 9.11 -25.49 -0.04
CA TRP A 68 9.39 -24.16 -0.54
C TRP A 68 10.60 -23.50 0.16
N ALA A 69 10.76 -23.68 1.47
CA ALA A 69 11.91 -23.20 2.22
C ALA A 69 13.23 -23.84 1.75
N ARG A 70 13.20 -25.08 1.25
CA ARG A 70 14.37 -25.79 0.70
C ARG A 70 14.60 -25.53 -0.79
N THR A 71 13.62 -24.95 -1.50
CA THR A 71 13.75 -24.59 -2.90
C THR A 71 14.94 -23.65 -3.10
N PRO A 72 15.86 -23.93 -4.03
CA PRO A 72 17.04 -23.12 -4.28
C PRO A 72 16.67 -21.63 -4.49
N PRO A 73 17.43 -20.69 -3.91
CA PRO A 73 17.14 -19.25 -4.09
C PRO A 73 17.02 -18.81 -5.54
N ARG A 74 17.80 -19.43 -6.46
CA ARG A 74 17.73 -19.15 -7.90
C ARG A 74 16.36 -19.55 -8.48
N GLU A 75 15.79 -20.65 -8.09
CA GLU A 75 14.49 -21.09 -8.58
C GLU A 75 13.37 -20.17 -8.10
N ARG A 76 13.42 -19.72 -6.83
CA ARG A 76 12.49 -18.72 -6.30
C ARG A 76 12.62 -17.37 -7.04
N ALA A 77 13.87 -16.95 -7.31
CA ALA A 77 14.16 -15.75 -8.11
C ALA A 77 13.56 -15.83 -9.52
N GLU A 78 13.75 -16.95 -10.21
CA GLU A 78 13.25 -17.16 -11.57
C GLU A 78 11.71 -17.21 -11.65
N LEU A 79 11.03 -17.73 -10.62
CA LEU A 79 9.57 -17.66 -10.53
C LEU A 79 9.10 -16.19 -10.51
N LEU A 80 9.70 -15.38 -9.62
CA LEU A 80 9.36 -13.95 -9.49
C LEU A 80 9.67 -13.17 -10.78
N ARG A 81 10.79 -13.47 -11.43
CA ARG A 81 11.18 -12.85 -12.71
C ARG A 81 10.16 -13.16 -13.82
N ARG A 82 9.75 -14.45 -13.96
CA ARG A 82 8.72 -14.83 -14.93
C ARG A 82 7.38 -14.17 -14.64
N ALA A 83 6.99 -14.05 -13.37
CA ALA A 83 5.78 -13.34 -12.99
C ALA A 83 5.84 -11.85 -13.34
N PHE A 84 6.99 -11.20 -13.12
CA PHE A 84 7.22 -9.81 -13.56
C PHE A 84 7.03 -9.66 -15.06
N GLU A 85 7.66 -10.52 -15.86
CA GLU A 85 7.57 -10.47 -17.33
C GLU A 85 6.12 -10.62 -17.80
N LYS A 86 5.37 -11.59 -17.25
CA LYS A 86 3.95 -11.80 -17.58
C LYS A 86 3.06 -10.62 -17.20
N ILE A 87 3.30 -9.97 -16.07
CA ILE A 87 2.60 -8.73 -15.70
C ILE A 87 2.90 -7.61 -16.71
N ARG A 88 4.14 -7.48 -17.16
CA ARG A 88 4.52 -6.49 -18.15
C ARG A 88 3.89 -6.77 -19.52
N GLU A 89 3.83 -8.01 -19.94
CA GLU A 89 3.14 -8.45 -21.17
C GLU A 89 1.65 -8.13 -21.14
N ARG A 90 1.00 -8.25 -19.97
CA ARG A 90 -0.44 -8.01 -19.75
C ARG A 90 -0.74 -6.68 -19.07
N GLN A 91 0.16 -5.70 -19.23
CA GLN A 91 0.03 -4.40 -18.55
C GLN A 91 -1.32 -3.74 -18.78
N ASP A 92 -1.83 -3.76 -20.00
CA ASP A 92 -3.10 -3.10 -20.34
C ASP A 92 -4.31 -3.83 -19.73
N GLU A 93 -4.29 -5.15 -19.69
CA GLU A 93 -5.35 -5.97 -19.05
C GLU A 93 -5.40 -5.74 -17.54
N VAL A 94 -4.25 -5.81 -16.87
CA VAL A 94 -4.14 -5.58 -15.42
C VAL A 94 -4.55 -4.15 -15.06
N ALA A 95 -4.14 -3.16 -15.86
CA ALA A 95 -4.50 -1.77 -15.65
C ALA A 95 -6.00 -1.52 -15.85
N LEU A 96 -6.61 -2.10 -16.88
CA LEU A 96 -8.05 -1.98 -17.13
C LEU A 96 -8.85 -2.61 -15.97
N LEU A 97 -8.48 -3.83 -15.56
CA LEU A 97 -9.14 -4.51 -14.44
C LEU A 97 -9.12 -3.67 -13.16
N MET A 98 -7.96 -3.08 -12.85
CA MET A 98 -7.77 -2.20 -11.70
C MET A 98 -8.63 -0.94 -11.80
N THR A 99 -8.73 -0.33 -12.99
CA THR A 99 -9.60 0.83 -13.24
C THR A 99 -11.07 0.48 -13.00
N LEU A 100 -11.51 -0.71 -13.43
CA LEU A 100 -12.90 -1.14 -13.29
C LEU A 100 -13.31 -1.37 -11.84
N GLU A 101 -12.47 -2.02 -11.02
CA GLU A 101 -12.83 -2.34 -9.63
C GLU A 101 -12.53 -1.23 -8.63
N MET A 102 -11.53 -0.35 -8.91
CA MET A 102 -11.10 0.69 -7.97
C MET A 102 -11.53 2.10 -8.41
N GLY A 103 -11.76 2.32 -9.69
CA GLY A 103 -12.22 3.58 -10.24
C GLY A 103 -11.13 4.58 -10.64
N LYS A 104 -9.86 4.33 -10.34
CA LYS A 104 -8.77 5.24 -10.74
C LYS A 104 -8.63 5.36 -12.26
N PRO A 105 -8.16 6.50 -12.79
CA PRO A 105 -7.92 6.67 -14.22
C PRO A 105 -6.97 5.62 -14.78
N LEU A 106 -7.19 5.18 -16.03
CA LEU A 106 -6.38 4.13 -16.67
C LEU A 106 -4.89 4.47 -16.72
N ALA A 107 -4.53 5.74 -16.86
CA ALA A 107 -3.13 6.18 -16.81
C ALA A 107 -2.48 5.92 -15.44
N GLU A 108 -3.23 6.13 -14.35
CA GLU A 108 -2.80 5.85 -12.98
C GLU A 108 -2.69 4.33 -12.73
N SER A 109 -3.63 3.55 -13.27
CA SER A 109 -3.58 2.08 -13.22
C SER A 109 -2.35 1.54 -13.96
N LYS A 110 -2.03 2.06 -15.15
CA LYS A 110 -0.79 1.70 -15.87
C LYS A 110 0.48 2.03 -15.07
N ALA A 111 0.50 3.18 -14.41
CA ALA A 111 1.59 3.55 -13.52
C ALA A 111 1.71 2.60 -12.32
N GLU A 112 0.58 2.15 -11.75
CA GLU A 112 0.60 1.14 -10.69
C GLU A 112 1.07 -0.22 -11.16
N VAL A 113 0.72 -0.67 -12.37
CA VAL A 113 1.23 -1.94 -12.92
C VAL A 113 2.76 -1.91 -13.02
N ILE A 114 3.33 -0.78 -13.45
CA ILE A 114 4.78 -0.60 -13.48
C ILE A 114 5.35 -0.68 -12.05
N TYR A 115 4.81 0.10 -11.14
CA TYR A 115 5.27 0.16 -9.75
C TYR A 115 5.13 -1.17 -9.03
N GLY A 116 3.96 -1.82 -9.12
CA GLY A 116 3.69 -3.12 -8.49
C GLY A 116 4.52 -4.26 -9.09
N GLY A 117 4.76 -4.23 -10.40
CA GLY A 117 5.62 -5.19 -11.08
C GLY A 117 7.08 -5.11 -10.60
N GLU A 118 7.59 -3.90 -10.34
CA GLU A 118 8.97 -3.71 -9.88
C GLU A 118 9.27 -4.40 -8.54
N PHE A 119 8.30 -4.67 -7.67
CA PHE A 119 8.53 -5.48 -6.46
C PHE A 119 8.87 -6.94 -6.80
N LEU A 120 8.25 -7.52 -7.82
CA LEU A 120 8.59 -8.86 -8.28
C LEU A 120 10.02 -8.90 -8.83
N ARG A 121 10.39 -7.90 -9.64
CA ARG A 121 11.74 -7.78 -10.19
C ARG A 121 12.76 -7.57 -9.07
N TRP A 122 12.57 -6.59 -8.20
CA TRP A 122 13.47 -6.27 -7.09
C TRP A 122 13.73 -7.50 -6.21
N PHE A 123 12.67 -8.16 -5.75
CA PHE A 123 12.83 -9.33 -4.88
C PHE A 123 13.27 -10.59 -5.61
N SER A 124 13.14 -10.69 -6.94
CA SER A 124 13.82 -11.73 -7.71
C SER A 124 15.35 -11.59 -7.64
N GLU A 125 15.83 -10.34 -7.63
CA GLU A 125 17.26 -10.03 -7.48
C GLU A 125 17.74 -10.21 -6.04
N GLU A 126 16.92 -9.86 -5.05
CA GLU A 126 17.24 -10.02 -3.61
C GLU A 126 17.17 -11.46 -3.13
N ALA A 127 16.38 -12.33 -3.74
CA ALA A 127 16.25 -13.74 -3.35
C ALA A 127 17.59 -14.48 -3.29
N VAL A 128 18.54 -14.12 -4.15
CA VAL A 128 19.88 -14.72 -4.25
C VAL A 128 20.93 -14.01 -3.39
N ARG A 129 20.54 -12.97 -2.63
CA ARG A 129 21.44 -12.15 -1.78
C ARG A 129 21.18 -12.36 -0.29
N ILE A 130 20.47 -13.41 0.10
CA ILE A 130 20.22 -13.77 1.51
C ILE A 130 21.50 -14.40 2.08
N PHE A 131 22.40 -13.57 2.62
CA PHE A 131 23.68 -14.01 3.15
C PHE A 131 23.67 -14.11 4.67
N GLY A 132 24.48 -15.03 5.19
CA GLY A 132 24.82 -15.13 6.59
C GLY A 132 26.18 -14.51 6.90
N ARG A 133 26.68 -14.77 8.12
CA ARG A 133 28.02 -14.36 8.57
C ARG A 133 28.77 -15.54 9.16
N TYR A 134 30.08 -15.56 8.96
CA TYR A 134 30.98 -16.55 9.57
C TYR A 134 32.20 -15.82 10.18
N GLY A 135 32.58 -16.18 11.40
CA GLY A 135 33.72 -15.55 12.07
C GLY A 135 34.19 -16.31 13.30
N VAL A 136 35.28 -15.85 13.89
CA VAL A 136 35.76 -16.32 15.20
C VAL A 136 35.09 -15.47 16.28
N ASN A 137 34.71 -16.08 17.42
CA ASN A 137 34.25 -15.31 18.56
C ASN A 137 35.40 -14.49 19.16
N PRO A 138 35.11 -13.39 19.91
CA PRO A 138 36.12 -12.53 20.46
C PRO A 138 37.18 -13.24 21.32
N GLU A 139 36.80 -14.29 22.01
CA GLU A 139 37.67 -15.10 22.89
C GLU A 139 38.56 -16.11 22.15
N GLY A 140 38.38 -16.29 20.83
CA GLY A 140 39.14 -17.23 20.02
C GLY A 140 38.74 -18.70 20.20
N THR A 141 37.78 -18.99 21.07
CA THR A 141 37.43 -20.37 21.49
C THR A 141 36.44 -21.05 20.56
N GLY A 142 35.74 -20.28 19.70
CA GLY A 142 34.67 -20.81 18.85
C GLY A 142 34.53 -20.15 17.48
N ARG A 143 33.80 -20.85 16.59
CA ARG A 143 33.37 -20.35 15.28
C ARG A 143 31.91 -19.97 15.35
N MET A 144 31.63 -18.71 15.03
CA MET A 144 30.27 -18.16 14.94
C MET A 144 29.75 -18.31 13.50
N ILE A 145 28.61 -18.96 13.36
CA ILE A 145 27.87 -19.08 12.11
C ILE A 145 26.52 -18.41 12.32
N VAL A 146 26.22 -17.37 11.53
CA VAL A 146 24.92 -16.72 11.55
C VAL A 146 24.23 -17.01 10.21
N SER A 147 23.08 -17.60 10.23
CA SER A 147 22.30 -17.96 9.03
C SER A 147 20.93 -17.31 9.06
N GLN A 148 20.38 -17.08 7.86
CA GLN A 148 19.03 -16.53 7.66
C GLN A 148 18.10 -17.67 7.21
N HIS A 149 16.91 -17.74 7.79
CA HIS A 149 15.90 -18.74 7.52
C HIS A 149 14.55 -18.08 7.28
N PRO A 150 13.68 -18.61 6.38
CA PRO A 150 12.31 -18.12 6.27
C PRO A 150 11.58 -18.25 7.61
N VAL A 151 10.74 -17.27 7.94
CA VAL A 151 9.94 -17.32 9.17
C VAL A 151 8.91 -18.45 9.13
N GLY A 152 8.42 -18.83 7.96
CA GLY A 152 7.41 -19.87 7.74
C GLY A 152 6.14 -19.32 7.09
N PRO A 153 4.96 -19.96 7.32
CA PRO A 153 3.70 -19.52 6.75
C PRO A 153 3.32 -18.11 7.20
N CYS A 154 2.90 -17.28 6.25
CA CYS A 154 2.55 -15.86 6.43
C CYS A 154 1.10 -15.60 6.06
N TYR A 155 0.42 -14.75 6.81
CA TYR A 155 -0.89 -14.20 6.45
C TYR A 155 -0.75 -12.75 6.01
N LEU A 156 -1.18 -12.45 4.78
CA LEU A 156 -1.03 -11.17 4.13
C LEU A 156 -2.40 -10.56 3.88
N ILE A 157 -2.68 -9.41 4.51
CA ILE A 157 -3.94 -8.68 4.36
C ILE A 157 -3.65 -7.37 3.64
N THR A 158 -4.29 -7.16 2.48
CA THR A 158 -4.04 -5.99 1.61
C THR A 158 -5.23 -5.02 1.57
N PRO A 159 -4.98 -3.72 1.36
CA PRO A 159 -6.01 -2.71 1.17
C PRO A 159 -6.45 -2.61 -0.29
N TRP A 160 -7.49 -1.83 -0.53
CA TRP A 160 -8.16 -1.69 -1.82
C TRP A 160 -7.53 -0.64 -2.77
N ASN A 161 -6.74 0.28 -2.26
CA ASN A 161 -6.34 1.49 -3.01
C ASN A 161 -5.26 1.30 -4.07
N PHE A 162 -4.37 0.31 -3.88
CA PHE A 162 -3.37 -0.12 -4.86
C PHE A 162 -3.39 -1.66 -4.96
N PRO A 163 -4.40 -2.23 -5.64
CA PRO A 163 -4.68 -3.68 -5.58
C PRO A 163 -3.53 -4.57 -6.02
N LEU A 164 -2.77 -4.16 -7.05
CA LEU A 164 -1.60 -4.91 -7.49
C LEU A 164 -0.39 -4.65 -6.60
N ALA A 165 -0.04 -3.38 -6.39
CA ALA A 165 1.20 -3.02 -5.69
C ALA A 165 1.20 -3.50 -4.23
N MET A 166 0.05 -3.48 -3.54
CA MET A 166 -0.05 -3.99 -2.17
C MET A 166 0.07 -5.51 -2.09
N ALA A 167 -0.44 -6.24 -3.10
CA ALA A 167 -0.30 -7.68 -3.19
C ALA A 167 1.15 -8.08 -3.50
N THR A 168 1.77 -7.49 -4.54
CA THR A 168 3.14 -7.82 -4.95
C THR A 168 4.17 -7.43 -3.91
N ARG A 169 4.03 -6.27 -3.28
CA ARG A 169 4.94 -5.72 -2.26
C ARG A 169 5.07 -6.61 -1.03
N LYS A 170 4.01 -7.37 -0.69
CA LYS A 170 4.02 -8.35 0.42
C LYS A 170 4.39 -9.76 -0.05
N THR A 171 3.84 -10.18 -1.20
CA THR A 171 4.02 -11.55 -1.70
C THR A 171 5.44 -11.78 -2.21
N ALA A 172 6.01 -10.84 -2.96
CA ALA A 172 7.32 -11.01 -3.57
C ALA A 172 8.44 -11.25 -2.55
N PRO A 173 8.62 -10.43 -1.48
CA PRO A 173 9.63 -10.70 -0.46
C PRO A 173 9.36 -11.98 0.34
N ALA A 174 8.10 -12.32 0.60
CA ALA A 174 7.75 -13.58 1.27
C ALA A 174 8.22 -14.80 0.46
N LEU A 175 7.90 -14.82 -0.84
CA LEU A 175 8.31 -15.90 -1.74
C LEU A 175 9.83 -15.93 -1.92
N ALA A 176 10.48 -14.78 -2.09
CA ALA A 176 11.92 -14.65 -2.20
C ALA A 176 12.64 -15.23 -0.97
N ALA A 177 12.12 -14.95 0.23
CA ALA A 177 12.65 -15.47 1.48
C ALA A 177 12.45 -16.99 1.65
N GLY A 178 11.49 -17.60 0.94
CA GLY A 178 11.12 -19.01 1.08
C GLY A 178 9.93 -19.24 2.01
N CYS A 179 9.10 -18.22 2.26
CA CYS A 179 7.85 -18.31 3.01
C CYS A 179 6.68 -18.69 2.09
N THR A 180 5.74 -19.46 2.61
CA THR A 180 4.42 -19.67 2.00
C THR A 180 3.44 -18.64 2.51
N VAL A 181 2.39 -18.35 1.73
CA VAL A 181 1.48 -17.26 2.05
C VAL A 181 0.00 -17.64 1.89
N VAL A 182 -0.83 -17.09 2.76
CA VAL A 182 -2.26 -16.93 2.56
C VAL A 182 -2.53 -15.45 2.37
N ILE A 183 -3.10 -15.07 1.23
CA ILE A 183 -3.43 -13.68 0.90
C ILE A 183 -4.93 -13.47 1.07
N LYS A 184 -5.30 -12.45 1.83
CA LYS A 184 -6.66 -11.94 1.89
C LYS A 184 -6.70 -10.56 1.21
N PRO A 185 -7.12 -10.48 -0.06
CA PRO A 185 -7.37 -9.20 -0.72
C PRO A 185 -8.55 -8.46 -0.07
N PRO A 186 -8.69 -7.16 -0.32
CA PRO A 186 -9.85 -6.42 0.14
C PRO A 186 -11.11 -6.89 -0.59
N GLU A 187 -12.25 -6.74 0.05
CA GLU A 187 -13.55 -7.07 -0.54
C GLU A 187 -13.98 -6.11 -1.67
N LEU A 188 -13.45 -4.87 -1.66
CA LEU A 188 -13.78 -3.85 -2.66
C LEU A 188 -13.02 -4.02 -3.97
N THR A 189 -11.77 -4.50 -3.94
CA THR A 189 -10.91 -4.64 -5.12
C THR A 189 -10.14 -5.97 -5.12
N PRO A 190 -10.83 -7.11 -5.18
CA PRO A 190 -10.19 -8.42 -5.13
C PRO A 190 -9.71 -8.93 -6.48
N LEU A 191 -10.29 -8.44 -7.60
CA LEU A 191 -10.11 -9.02 -8.93
C LEU A 191 -8.67 -8.91 -9.42
N THR A 192 -8.02 -7.79 -9.21
CA THR A 192 -6.61 -7.60 -9.56
C THR A 192 -5.71 -8.60 -8.83
N THR A 193 -5.98 -8.88 -7.55
CA THR A 193 -5.20 -9.88 -6.80
C THR A 193 -5.46 -11.30 -7.30
N LEU A 194 -6.72 -11.66 -7.62
CA LEU A 194 -7.04 -12.96 -8.22
C LEU A 194 -6.33 -13.13 -9.57
N TYR A 195 -6.33 -12.10 -10.41
CA TYR A 195 -5.64 -12.12 -11.70
C TYR A 195 -4.12 -12.20 -11.53
N PHE A 196 -3.55 -11.51 -10.54
CA PHE A 196 -2.13 -11.63 -10.18
C PHE A 196 -1.77 -13.07 -9.78
N VAL A 197 -2.59 -13.75 -9.00
CA VAL A 197 -2.33 -15.13 -8.59
C VAL A 197 -2.43 -16.10 -9.79
N LYS A 198 -3.38 -15.88 -10.71
CA LYS A 198 -3.40 -16.60 -12.00
C LYS A 198 -2.10 -16.41 -12.78
N ILE A 199 -1.54 -15.21 -12.80
CA ILE A 199 -0.24 -14.95 -13.42
C ILE A 199 0.90 -15.70 -12.71
N LEU A 200 0.88 -15.79 -11.37
CA LEU A 200 1.84 -16.59 -10.61
C LEU A 200 1.73 -18.08 -10.94
N GLU A 201 0.51 -18.62 -11.01
CA GLU A 201 0.23 -20.00 -11.42
C GLU A 201 0.84 -20.29 -12.80
N GLU A 202 0.56 -19.46 -13.79
CA GLU A 202 1.13 -19.55 -15.14
C GLU A 202 2.65 -19.35 -15.19
N ALA A 203 3.24 -18.67 -14.21
CA ALA A 203 4.69 -18.54 -14.06
C ALA A 203 5.34 -19.81 -13.46
N GLY A 204 4.53 -20.80 -13.04
CA GLY A 204 5.00 -22.07 -12.48
C GLY A 204 5.04 -22.08 -10.95
N LEU A 205 4.12 -21.37 -10.29
CA LEU A 205 3.98 -21.41 -8.84
C LEU A 205 3.65 -22.83 -8.35
N PRO A 206 4.42 -23.40 -7.41
CA PRO A 206 4.09 -24.72 -6.85
C PRO A 206 2.79 -24.69 -6.01
N PRO A 207 2.00 -25.78 -6.00
CA PRO A 207 0.78 -25.88 -5.21
C PRO A 207 1.00 -25.55 -3.73
N GLY A 208 0.08 -24.80 -3.12
CA GLY A 208 0.08 -24.44 -1.70
C GLY A 208 1.07 -23.34 -1.29
N VAL A 209 2.01 -22.94 -2.17
CA VAL A 209 2.97 -21.85 -1.85
C VAL A 209 2.27 -20.50 -1.72
N VAL A 210 1.28 -20.22 -2.59
CA VAL A 210 0.37 -19.07 -2.46
C VAL A 210 -1.05 -19.61 -2.40
N ASN A 211 -1.84 -19.06 -1.47
CA ASN A 211 -3.26 -19.32 -1.35
C ASN A 211 -4.01 -17.99 -1.26
N VAL A 212 -5.16 -17.86 -1.88
CA VAL A 212 -5.97 -16.63 -1.87
C VAL A 212 -7.38 -16.92 -1.43
N ILE A 213 -7.83 -16.15 -0.44
CA ILE A 213 -9.19 -16.22 0.12
C ILE A 213 -9.82 -14.83 0.08
N THR A 214 -10.80 -14.66 -0.79
CA THR A 214 -11.70 -13.49 -0.80
C THR A 214 -12.85 -13.73 0.18
N THR A 215 -13.31 -12.72 0.90
CA THR A 215 -14.40 -12.89 1.88
C THR A 215 -15.11 -11.56 2.18
N SER A 216 -16.43 -11.63 2.39
CA SER A 216 -17.26 -10.53 2.89
C SER A 216 -17.31 -10.47 4.43
N THR A 217 -16.69 -11.43 5.13
CA THR A 217 -16.68 -11.52 6.60
C THR A 217 -15.26 -11.57 7.16
N SER A 218 -14.46 -10.57 6.75
CA SER A 218 -13.00 -10.50 6.99
C SER A 218 -12.58 -10.86 8.42
N GLY A 219 -13.23 -10.28 9.45
CA GLY A 219 -12.88 -10.54 10.85
C GLY A 219 -13.12 -11.99 11.29
N LYS A 220 -14.24 -12.61 10.81
CA LYS A 220 -14.58 -14.01 11.15
C LYS A 220 -13.61 -15.01 10.56
N VAL A 221 -13.17 -14.76 9.32
CA VAL A 221 -12.22 -15.63 8.62
C VAL A 221 -10.78 -15.42 9.10
N SER A 222 -10.39 -14.16 9.36
CA SER A 222 -9.01 -13.84 9.77
C SER A 222 -8.68 -14.29 11.19
N ALA A 223 -9.61 -14.20 12.14
CA ALA A 223 -9.32 -14.50 13.55
C ALA A 223 -8.83 -15.93 13.78
N PRO A 224 -9.44 -16.99 13.22
CA PRO A 224 -8.91 -18.35 13.35
C PRO A 224 -7.56 -18.56 12.68
N ILE A 225 -7.28 -17.90 11.54
CA ILE A 225 -5.98 -17.96 10.86
C ILE A 225 -4.90 -17.33 11.75
N ILE A 226 -5.18 -16.16 12.36
CA ILE A 226 -4.22 -15.48 13.25
C ILE A 226 -3.98 -16.29 14.52
N ALA A 227 -4.99 -17.01 15.03
CA ALA A 227 -4.88 -17.87 16.19
C ALA A 227 -4.23 -19.23 15.91
N ASP A 228 -4.01 -19.59 14.63
CA ASP A 228 -3.38 -20.87 14.28
C ASP A 228 -1.90 -20.90 14.75
N PRO A 229 -1.50 -21.85 15.61
CA PRO A 229 -0.14 -21.90 16.15
C PRO A 229 0.94 -22.18 15.09
N ARG A 230 0.57 -22.56 13.88
CA ARG A 230 1.48 -22.80 12.74
C ARG A 230 1.78 -21.52 11.94
N LEU A 231 0.95 -20.47 12.07
CA LEU A 231 1.21 -19.15 11.49
C LEU A 231 2.47 -18.54 12.13
N ARG A 232 3.28 -17.85 11.34
CA ARG A 232 4.54 -17.25 11.82
C ARG A 232 4.59 -15.74 11.65
N LYS A 233 3.87 -15.21 10.67
CA LYS A 233 3.88 -13.79 10.40
C LYS A 233 2.51 -13.30 9.94
N LEU A 234 2.15 -12.11 10.43
CA LEU A 234 1.03 -11.31 9.96
C LEU A 234 1.56 -10.03 9.30
N SER A 235 1.22 -9.80 8.05
CA SER A 235 1.46 -8.52 7.38
C SER A 235 0.13 -7.88 6.98
N PHE A 236 -0.07 -6.64 7.40
CA PHE A 236 -1.29 -5.89 7.18
C PHE A 236 -0.99 -4.49 6.63
N THR A 237 -1.77 -4.05 5.66
CA THR A 237 -1.87 -2.64 5.26
C THR A 237 -3.33 -2.23 5.29
N GLY A 238 -3.63 -1.10 5.96
CA GLY A 238 -4.99 -0.57 6.09
C GLY A 238 -5.11 0.48 7.18
N SER A 239 -6.31 0.68 7.73
CA SER A 239 -6.54 1.69 8.77
C SER A 239 -5.81 1.36 10.08
N THR A 240 -5.39 2.40 10.79
CA THR A 240 -4.73 2.28 12.11
C THR A 240 -5.62 1.58 13.14
N GLU A 241 -6.93 1.80 13.09
CA GLU A 241 -7.89 1.14 13.99
C GLU A 241 -7.89 -0.38 13.80
N VAL A 242 -7.97 -0.85 12.55
CA VAL A 242 -7.93 -2.29 12.23
C VAL A 242 -6.55 -2.86 12.58
N GLY A 243 -5.46 -2.13 12.29
CA GLY A 243 -4.10 -2.55 12.64
C GLY A 243 -3.92 -2.80 14.14
N ARG A 244 -4.46 -1.93 15.00
CA ARG A 244 -4.44 -2.14 16.47
C ARG A 244 -5.16 -3.43 16.89
N LYS A 245 -6.34 -3.71 16.30
CA LYS A 245 -7.10 -4.94 16.59
C LYS A 245 -6.31 -6.19 16.16
N LEU A 246 -5.68 -6.13 15.00
CA LEU A 246 -4.86 -7.24 14.50
C LEU A 246 -3.59 -7.45 15.32
N LEU A 247 -2.93 -6.37 15.79
CA LEU A 247 -1.79 -6.46 16.71
C LEU A 247 -2.18 -7.11 18.05
N GLN A 248 -3.36 -6.79 18.60
CA GLN A 248 -3.87 -7.44 19.81
C GLN A 248 -4.05 -8.94 19.60
N GLN A 249 -4.62 -9.37 18.46
CA GLN A 249 -4.77 -10.79 18.13
C GLN A 249 -3.40 -11.47 17.89
N ALA A 250 -2.47 -10.81 17.20
CA ALA A 250 -1.15 -11.34 16.93
C ALA A 250 -0.29 -11.52 18.19
N ALA A 251 -0.56 -10.73 19.24
CA ALA A 251 0.16 -10.80 20.51
C ALA A 251 -0.05 -12.15 21.23
N GLU A 252 -1.22 -12.78 21.11
CA GLU A 252 -1.51 -14.09 21.71
C GLU A 252 -0.57 -15.18 21.19
N GLY A 253 -0.23 -15.14 19.89
CA GLY A 253 0.70 -16.09 19.26
C GLY A 253 2.14 -15.59 19.18
N ILE A 254 2.45 -14.41 19.72
CA ILE A 254 3.76 -13.72 19.58
C ILE A 254 4.19 -13.70 18.11
N LEU A 255 3.25 -13.42 17.21
CA LEU A 255 3.50 -13.42 15.78
C LEU A 255 4.43 -12.27 15.38
N ARG A 256 5.34 -12.52 14.44
CA ARG A 256 6.04 -11.44 13.76
C ARG A 256 5.04 -10.62 12.96
N THR A 257 5.07 -9.30 13.12
CA THR A 257 4.13 -8.41 12.45
C THR A 257 4.84 -7.37 11.59
N SER A 258 4.25 -7.06 10.43
CA SER A 258 4.55 -5.85 9.65
C SER A 258 3.23 -5.13 9.43
N MET A 259 3.18 -3.86 9.83
CA MET A 259 1.98 -3.04 9.80
C MET A 259 2.27 -1.75 9.03
N GLU A 260 1.54 -1.56 7.93
CA GLU A 260 1.52 -0.33 7.16
C GLU A 260 0.15 0.32 7.35
N LEU A 261 0.11 1.42 8.09
CA LEU A 261 -1.14 1.99 8.59
C LEU A 261 -1.39 3.39 8.01
N GLY A 262 -2.35 4.10 8.57
CA GLY A 262 -2.75 5.43 8.12
C GLY A 262 -1.62 6.46 8.15
N GLY A 263 -1.81 7.54 7.42
CA GLY A 263 -0.90 8.65 7.33
C GLY A 263 -1.63 10.01 7.40
N ASN A 264 -0.90 11.05 7.74
CA ASN A 264 -1.37 12.43 7.72
C ASN A 264 -0.24 13.34 7.22
N ALA A 265 0.24 13.08 6.01
CA ALA A 265 1.46 13.63 5.47
C ALA A 265 1.46 15.17 5.42
N PRO A 266 2.43 15.83 6.06
CA PRO A 266 2.69 17.24 5.86
C PRO A 266 3.45 17.48 4.55
N PHE A 267 3.11 18.59 3.87
CA PHE A 267 3.77 19.08 2.68
C PHE A 267 4.19 20.54 2.94
N LEU A 268 5.48 20.74 3.22
CA LEU A 268 6.04 22.04 3.62
C LEU A 268 6.52 22.80 2.39
N ILE A 269 6.16 24.07 2.28
CA ILE A 269 6.64 24.97 1.22
C ILE A 269 7.21 26.22 1.87
N PHE A 270 8.53 26.38 1.79
CA PHE A 270 9.23 27.53 2.33
C PHE A 270 9.24 28.71 1.35
N ASP A 271 9.54 29.90 1.85
CA ASP A 271 9.60 31.16 1.11
C ASP A 271 10.60 31.15 -0.04
N ASP A 272 11.69 30.38 0.09
CA ASP A 272 12.75 30.23 -0.91
C ASP A 272 12.50 29.11 -1.93
N ALA A 273 11.39 28.35 -1.81
CA ALA A 273 11.10 27.22 -2.67
C ALA A 273 10.95 27.63 -4.14
N ASP A 274 11.26 26.70 -5.05
CA ASP A 274 10.76 26.81 -6.42
C ASP A 274 9.26 26.53 -6.42
N LEU A 275 8.47 27.59 -6.53
CA LEU A 275 7.02 27.48 -6.39
C LEU A 275 6.39 26.68 -7.53
N GLY A 276 6.96 26.73 -8.75
CA GLY A 276 6.51 25.91 -9.88
C GLY A 276 6.69 24.42 -9.58
N ALA A 277 7.89 24.04 -9.16
CA ALA A 277 8.19 22.66 -8.76
C ALA A 277 7.37 22.21 -7.54
N ALA A 278 7.11 23.11 -6.58
CA ALA A 278 6.28 22.81 -5.41
C ALA A 278 4.82 22.56 -5.79
N VAL A 279 4.26 23.32 -6.74
CA VAL A 279 2.91 23.09 -7.28
C VAL A 279 2.83 21.76 -8.01
N ASP A 280 3.78 21.45 -8.91
CA ASP A 280 3.81 20.15 -9.60
C ASP A 280 3.93 18.98 -8.61
N GLY A 281 4.78 19.12 -7.59
CA GLY A 281 4.90 18.15 -6.53
C GLY A 281 3.64 17.99 -5.68
N ALA A 282 2.94 19.11 -5.40
CA ALA A 282 1.67 19.09 -4.67
C ALA A 282 0.58 18.35 -5.45
N MET A 283 0.49 18.57 -6.76
CA MET A 283 -0.45 17.85 -7.62
C MET A 283 -0.21 16.33 -7.59
N LEU A 284 1.06 15.90 -7.69
CA LEU A 284 1.43 14.50 -7.59
C LEU A 284 1.19 13.94 -6.18
N ALA A 285 1.62 14.65 -5.13
CA ALA A 285 1.51 14.19 -3.76
C ALA A 285 0.05 14.09 -3.28
N LYS A 286 -0.86 14.91 -3.84
CA LYS A 286 -2.25 14.93 -3.40
C LYS A 286 -3.20 14.18 -4.31
N PHE A 287 -3.11 14.38 -5.63
CA PHE A 287 -4.17 13.93 -6.54
C PHE A 287 -3.87 12.59 -7.22
N ARG A 288 -2.64 12.07 -7.13
CA ARG A 288 -2.35 10.70 -7.55
C ARG A 288 -3.30 9.73 -6.82
N ASN A 289 -3.85 8.79 -7.56
CA ASN A 289 -4.85 7.84 -7.05
C ASN A 289 -6.08 8.53 -6.42
N ILE A 290 -6.46 9.68 -6.96
CA ILE A 290 -7.61 10.49 -6.48
C ILE A 290 -7.42 10.94 -5.01
N GLY A 291 -6.18 11.01 -4.52
CA GLY A 291 -5.87 11.25 -3.11
C GLY A 291 -6.12 10.06 -2.17
N GLN A 292 -6.50 8.91 -2.71
CA GLN A 292 -6.74 7.67 -1.94
C GLN A 292 -5.45 6.86 -1.75
N ALA A 293 -4.43 7.51 -1.19
CA ALA A 293 -3.13 6.94 -0.93
C ALA A 293 -2.66 7.30 0.49
N CYS A 294 -2.06 6.32 1.19
CA CYS A 294 -1.49 6.55 2.52
C CYS A 294 -0.34 7.58 2.52
N THR A 295 0.29 7.78 1.37
CA THR A 295 1.31 8.81 1.14
C THR A 295 0.75 10.12 0.59
N ALA A 296 -0.57 10.25 0.40
CA ALA A 296 -1.15 11.51 -0.07
C ALA A 296 -0.88 12.63 0.93
N ALA A 297 -0.40 13.77 0.42
CA ALA A 297 -0.21 14.95 1.23
C ALA A 297 -1.58 15.43 1.76
N ASN A 298 -1.68 15.59 3.06
CA ASN A 298 -2.93 15.91 3.73
C ASN A 298 -2.95 17.36 4.23
N ARG A 299 -1.79 17.84 4.73
CA ARG A 299 -1.62 19.17 5.32
C ARG A 299 -0.56 19.93 4.52
N PHE A 300 -1.01 20.90 3.69
CA PHE A 300 -0.10 21.78 2.97
C PHE A 300 0.23 22.98 3.86
N ILE A 301 1.44 22.93 4.42
CA ILE A 301 1.98 23.89 5.40
C ILE A 301 2.85 24.86 4.60
N VAL A 302 2.33 26.04 4.31
CA VAL A 302 2.91 26.97 3.34
C VAL A 302 3.36 28.24 4.04
N HIS A 303 4.60 28.69 3.78
CA HIS A 303 5.09 29.95 4.32
C HIS A 303 4.18 31.12 3.88
N GLU A 304 3.83 32.00 4.81
CA GLU A 304 2.87 33.09 4.59
C GLU A 304 3.21 33.98 3.37
N ALA A 305 4.50 34.20 3.11
CA ALA A 305 4.97 35.03 2.00
C ALA A 305 4.62 34.46 0.61
N VAL A 306 4.37 33.17 0.47
CA VAL A 306 4.10 32.49 -0.82
C VAL A 306 2.74 31.77 -0.83
N ALA A 307 1.98 31.83 0.27
CA ALA A 307 0.75 31.06 0.44
C ALA A 307 -0.34 31.44 -0.55
N ASP A 308 -0.57 32.73 -0.77
CA ASP A 308 -1.61 33.20 -1.70
C ASP A 308 -1.27 32.82 -3.15
N GLU A 309 -0.01 32.96 -3.56
CA GLU A 309 0.43 32.58 -4.90
C GLU A 309 0.35 31.06 -5.10
N PHE A 310 0.79 30.26 -4.11
CA PHE A 310 0.65 28.80 -4.15
C PHE A 310 -0.83 28.40 -4.25
N ALA A 311 -1.70 28.96 -3.41
CA ALA A 311 -3.14 28.68 -3.43
C ALA A 311 -3.78 28.98 -4.77
N ALA A 312 -3.43 30.12 -5.38
CA ALA A 312 -3.94 30.51 -6.71
C ALA A 312 -3.51 29.50 -7.79
N ARG A 313 -2.20 29.16 -7.83
CA ARG A 313 -1.64 28.23 -8.84
C ARG A 313 -2.20 26.81 -8.72
N VAL A 314 -2.32 26.25 -7.49
CA VAL A 314 -2.91 24.90 -7.32
C VAL A 314 -4.40 24.92 -7.66
N THR A 315 -5.11 26.00 -7.34
CA THR A 315 -6.54 26.14 -7.67
C THR A 315 -6.76 26.10 -9.17
N GLU A 316 -5.98 26.86 -9.96
CA GLU A 316 -6.02 26.82 -11.42
C GLU A 316 -5.81 25.40 -11.97
N ARG A 317 -4.79 24.68 -11.45
CA ARG A 317 -4.50 23.32 -11.87
C ARG A 317 -5.63 22.35 -11.52
N VAL A 318 -6.23 22.49 -10.34
CA VAL A 318 -7.34 21.63 -9.88
C VAL A 318 -8.61 21.87 -10.67
N GLN A 319 -8.91 23.13 -11.04
CA GLN A 319 -10.04 23.49 -11.88
C GLN A 319 -9.95 22.90 -13.30
N ALA A 320 -8.74 22.63 -13.78
CA ALA A 320 -8.50 22.05 -15.10
C ALA A 320 -8.70 20.52 -15.15
N PHE A 321 -8.90 19.86 -14.01
CA PHE A 321 -9.10 18.40 -13.99
C PHE A 321 -10.40 17.97 -14.67
N LYS A 322 -10.31 16.98 -15.54
CA LYS A 322 -11.47 16.26 -16.07
C LYS A 322 -11.85 15.15 -15.11
N VAL A 323 -13.06 15.23 -14.54
CA VAL A 323 -13.64 14.21 -13.67
C VAL A 323 -14.54 13.28 -14.46
N GLY A 324 -14.33 11.96 -14.37
CA GLY A 324 -15.10 10.98 -15.14
C GLY A 324 -14.82 9.54 -14.74
N ARG A 325 -15.42 8.56 -15.46
CA ARG A 325 -15.09 7.16 -15.35
C ARG A 325 -13.65 6.95 -15.78
N GLY A 326 -12.87 6.19 -15.03
CA GLY A 326 -11.44 6.03 -15.26
C GLY A 326 -11.03 5.48 -16.63
N THR A 327 -11.95 4.87 -17.36
CA THR A 327 -11.76 4.37 -18.73
C THR A 327 -11.99 5.43 -19.82
N GLU A 328 -12.59 6.59 -19.49
CA GLU A 328 -12.81 7.68 -20.44
C GLU A 328 -11.50 8.42 -20.75
N GLU A 329 -11.34 8.79 -22.02
CA GLU A 329 -10.14 9.52 -22.49
C GLU A 329 -9.97 10.88 -21.78
N GLY A 330 -8.76 11.13 -21.31
CA GLY A 330 -8.37 12.40 -20.68
C GLY A 330 -8.88 12.60 -19.25
N VAL A 331 -9.57 11.62 -18.65
CA VAL A 331 -9.96 11.67 -17.24
C VAL A 331 -8.73 11.59 -16.35
N GLN A 332 -8.67 12.51 -15.37
CA GLN A 332 -7.57 12.62 -14.40
C GLN A 332 -8.03 12.32 -12.98
N ILE A 333 -9.33 12.50 -12.70
CA ILE A 333 -9.95 12.17 -11.40
C ILE A 333 -11.12 11.23 -11.63
N GLY A 334 -11.03 10.05 -11.07
CA GLY A 334 -12.10 9.05 -11.04
C GLY A 334 -13.02 9.20 -9.82
N PRO A 335 -13.91 8.22 -9.59
CA PRO A 335 -14.75 8.17 -8.40
C PRO A 335 -13.92 7.82 -7.14
N LEU A 336 -14.42 8.17 -5.97
CA LEU A 336 -13.96 7.57 -4.71
C LEU A 336 -14.46 6.12 -4.64
N ILE A 337 -13.84 5.33 -3.76
CA ILE A 337 -14.13 3.89 -3.72
C ILE A 337 -15.59 3.55 -3.34
N ASN A 338 -16.21 4.35 -2.51
CA ASN A 338 -17.59 4.15 -2.04
C ASN A 338 -18.20 5.45 -1.46
N ASP A 339 -19.48 5.38 -1.08
CA ASP A 339 -20.21 6.51 -0.49
C ASP A 339 -19.62 6.97 0.86
N ASP A 340 -19.09 6.07 1.67
CA ASP A 340 -18.46 6.43 2.95
C ASP A 340 -17.26 7.35 2.74
N ALA A 341 -16.47 7.12 1.69
CA ALA A 341 -15.35 7.96 1.32
C ALA A 341 -15.82 9.36 0.86
N VAL A 342 -16.93 9.43 0.11
CA VAL A 342 -17.55 10.70 -0.29
C VAL A 342 -18.03 11.48 0.93
N GLN A 343 -18.77 10.82 1.84
CA GLN A 343 -19.30 11.43 3.06
C GLN A 343 -18.16 11.93 3.97
N LYS A 344 -17.07 11.16 4.10
CA LYS A 344 -15.91 11.56 4.88
C LYS A 344 -15.26 12.83 4.31
N ALA A 345 -14.99 12.87 3.02
CA ALA A 345 -14.41 14.05 2.37
C ALA A 345 -15.29 15.28 2.57
N ASP A 346 -16.61 15.14 2.36
CA ASP A 346 -17.59 16.21 2.52
C ASP A 346 -17.68 16.72 3.96
N SER A 347 -17.70 15.83 4.95
CA SER A 347 -17.76 16.20 6.37
C SER A 347 -16.52 16.98 6.80
N LEU A 348 -15.33 16.60 6.37
CA LEU A 348 -14.07 17.29 6.68
C LEU A 348 -14.01 18.69 6.04
N VAL A 349 -14.49 18.84 4.82
CA VAL A 349 -14.59 20.16 4.16
C VAL A 349 -15.60 21.04 4.89
N ARG A 350 -16.75 20.49 5.30
CA ARG A 350 -17.77 21.25 6.07
C ARG A 350 -17.27 21.66 7.45
N ASP A 351 -16.54 20.80 8.18
CA ASP A 351 -15.93 21.21 9.45
C ASP A 351 -14.97 22.38 9.25
N ALA A 352 -14.06 22.28 8.29
CA ALA A 352 -13.07 23.32 8.01
C ALA A 352 -13.76 24.67 7.64
N THR A 353 -14.77 24.63 6.78
CA THR A 353 -15.52 25.83 6.38
C THR A 353 -16.35 26.42 7.53
N GLY A 354 -16.96 25.58 8.35
CA GLY A 354 -17.66 26.00 9.57
C GLY A 354 -16.74 26.70 10.57
N ARG A 355 -15.44 26.44 10.54
CA ARG A 355 -14.39 27.10 11.33
C ARG A 355 -13.75 28.30 10.61
N GLY A 356 -14.25 28.69 9.43
CA GLY A 356 -13.85 29.89 8.69
C GLY A 356 -12.83 29.68 7.57
N ALA A 357 -12.49 28.45 7.22
CA ALA A 357 -11.71 28.15 6.03
C ALA A 357 -12.52 28.47 4.76
N LYS A 358 -11.81 28.75 3.64
CA LYS A 358 -12.41 29.11 2.37
C LYS A 358 -12.20 28.00 1.34
N VAL A 359 -13.26 27.53 0.72
CA VAL A 359 -13.19 26.68 -0.46
C VAL A 359 -12.87 27.55 -1.65
N LEU A 360 -11.73 27.32 -2.30
CA LEU A 360 -11.30 28.06 -3.51
C LEU A 360 -11.85 27.39 -4.76
N THR A 361 -12.03 26.08 -4.77
CA THR A 361 -12.68 25.31 -5.83
C THR A 361 -13.18 23.98 -5.28
N GLY A 362 -14.21 23.40 -5.91
CA GLY A 362 -14.82 22.12 -5.52
C GLY A 362 -15.64 22.21 -4.24
N GLY A 363 -15.52 21.20 -3.39
CA GLY A 363 -16.06 21.18 -2.02
C GLY A 363 -17.38 20.44 -1.84
N ARG A 364 -17.83 19.64 -2.81
CA ARG A 364 -19.11 18.93 -2.72
C ARG A 364 -19.11 17.62 -3.54
N PRO A 365 -19.98 16.67 -3.19
CA PRO A 365 -20.29 15.54 -4.05
C PRO A 365 -20.82 15.98 -5.42
N ILE A 366 -20.53 15.22 -6.46
CA ILE A 366 -21.05 15.46 -7.81
C ILE A 366 -22.35 14.68 -7.97
N ASP A 367 -23.44 15.36 -8.32
CA ASP A 367 -24.77 14.76 -8.52
C ASP A 367 -24.84 13.99 -9.86
N ARG A 368 -24.40 12.74 -9.83
CA ARG A 368 -24.48 11.78 -10.95
C ARG A 368 -24.31 10.35 -10.40
N PRO A 369 -24.63 9.29 -11.20
CA PRO A 369 -24.31 7.91 -10.81
C PRO A 369 -22.82 7.73 -10.46
N GLY A 370 -22.54 6.88 -9.46
CA GLY A 370 -21.19 6.65 -8.92
C GLY A 370 -20.81 7.60 -7.79
N THR A 371 -19.65 7.38 -7.23
CA THR A 371 -19.18 7.98 -5.97
C THR A 371 -18.20 9.13 -6.20
N PHE A 372 -18.61 10.12 -6.97
CA PHE A 372 -17.76 11.22 -7.37
C PHE A 372 -17.76 12.39 -6.38
N TYR A 373 -16.60 12.98 -6.15
CA TYR A 373 -16.40 14.18 -5.36
C TYR A 373 -15.57 15.20 -6.14
N GLU A 374 -15.93 16.47 -6.09
CA GLU A 374 -15.20 17.54 -6.78
C GLU A 374 -13.76 17.64 -6.25
N PRO A 375 -12.73 17.68 -7.11
CA PRO A 375 -11.38 18.03 -6.69
C PRO A 375 -11.38 19.40 -6.01
N THR A 376 -10.83 19.46 -4.80
CA THR A 376 -11.10 20.54 -3.86
C THR A 376 -9.82 21.19 -3.35
N VAL A 377 -9.82 22.52 -3.25
CA VAL A 377 -8.80 23.30 -2.54
C VAL A 377 -9.45 24.12 -1.44
N VAL A 378 -8.95 23.94 -0.21
CA VAL A 378 -9.42 24.65 0.99
C VAL A 378 -8.25 25.43 1.58
N ALA A 379 -8.40 26.77 1.69
CA ALA A 379 -7.36 27.64 2.23
C ALA A 379 -7.77 28.29 3.56
N GLY A 380 -6.79 28.73 4.33
CA GLY A 380 -7.00 29.36 5.63
C GLY A 380 -7.57 28.41 6.67
N VAL A 381 -7.17 27.12 6.60
CA VAL A 381 -7.58 26.11 7.55
C VAL A 381 -6.97 26.42 8.92
N ARG A 382 -7.78 26.42 9.95
CA ARG A 382 -7.37 26.79 11.31
C ARG A 382 -6.95 25.58 12.13
N PRO A 383 -6.01 25.75 13.09
CA PRO A 383 -5.69 24.71 14.08
C PRO A 383 -6.96 24.20 14.77
N GLY A 384 -7.05 22.90 14.99
CA GLY A 384 -8.22 22.25 15.59
C GLY A 384 -9.31 21.81 14.60
N SER A 385 -9.18 22.12 13.30
CA SER A 385 -10.04 21.55 12.25
C SER A 385 -9.76 20.06 12.08
N ASP A 386 -10.81 19.26 11.90
CA ASP A 386 -10.69 17.80 11.78
C ASP A 386 -9.89 17.41 10.53
N ILE A 387 -9.98 18.18 9.45
CA ILE A 387 -9.21 17.98 8.21
C ILE A 387 -7.69 18.00 8.40
N LEU A 388 -7.16 18.62 9.49
CA LEU A 388 -5.73 18.61 9.84
C LEU A 388 -5.34 17.42 10.71
N ARG A 389 -6.29 16.68 11.27
CA ARG A 389 -6.05 15.56 12.19
C ARG A 389 -6.34 14.22 11.55
N GLU A 390 -7.41 14.15 10.77
CA GLU A 390 -7.84 12.92 10.11
C GLU A 390 -7.18 12.77 8.74
N GLU A 391 -6.90 11.53 8.37
CA GLU A 391 -6.50 11.18 7.01
C GLU A 391 -7.69 11.40 6.06
N ILE A 392 -7.59 12.34 5.11
CA ILE A 392 -8.70 12.70 4.20
C ILE A 392 -9.05 11.53 3.27
N PHE A 393 -8.04 10.91 2.67
CA PHE A 393 -8.15 9.81 1.71
C PHE A 393 -9.07 10.12 0.53
N GLY A 394 -8.93 11.33 -0.03
CA GLY A 394 -9.75 11.87 -1.11
C GLY A 394 -9.12 13.11 -1.75
N PRO A 395 -9.74 13.68 -2.80
CA PRO A 395 -9.15 14.72 -3.64
C PRO A 395 -9.31 16.13 -3.03
N VAL A 396 -8.96 16.30 -1.77
CA VAL A 396 -9.06 17.56 -1.03
C VAL A 396 -7.70 18.02 -0.54
N LEU A 397 -7.23 19.18 -1.01
CA LEU A 397 -5.98 19.85 -0.66
C LEU A 397 -6.28 20.93 0.38
N SER A 398 -5.72 20.81 1.60
CA SER A 398 -5.94 21.75 2.70
C SER A 398 -4.69 22.58 2.97
N ILE A 399 -4.82 23.93 3.00
CA ILE A 399 -3.70 24.87 3.18
C ILE A 399 -3.78 25.52 4.55
N VAL A 400 -2.67 25.42 5.30
CA VAL A 400 -2.40 26.15 6.54
C VAL A 400 -1.09 26.91 6.39
N THR A 401 -0.97 28.09 7.01
CA THR A 401 0.22 28.94 6.89
C THR A 401 1.13 28.85 8.10
N PHE A 402 2.41 29.20 7.93
CA PHE A 402 3.40 29.35 8.98
C PHE A 402 4.31 30.56 8.70
N GLY A 403 4.97 31.08 9.75
CA GLY A 403 5.85 32.26 9.66
C GLY A 403 7.34 31.93 9.70
N ASP A 404 7.76 30.86 10.37
CA ASP A 404 9.17 30.48 10.49
C ASP A 404 9.38 28.96 10.47
N GLU A 405 10.65 28.53 10.34
CA GLU A 405 11.04 27.12 10.21
C GLU A 405 10.64 26.28 11.43
N ASP A 406 10.81 26.83 12.65
CA ASP A 406 10.50 26.11 13.88
C ASP A 406 8.98 25.86 14.00
N GLU A 407 8.18 26.84 13.61
CA GLU A 407 6.72 26.67 13.52
C GLU A 407 6.33 25.63 12.49
N ALA A 408 6.94 25.66 11.31
CA ALA A 408 6.67 24.67 10.25
C ALA A 408 6.94 23.24 10.72
N VAL A 409 8.09 23.02 11.38
CA VAL A 409 8.49 21.72 11.94
C VAL A 409 7.53 21.29 13.03
N ARG A 410 7.14 22.19 13.92
CA ARG A 410 6.20 21.91 15.01
C ARG A 410 4.83 21.50 14.46
N ILE A 411 4.24 22.27 13.54
CA ILE A 411 2.95 21.94 12.91
C ILE A 411 3.04 20.60 12.18
N ALA A 412 4.14 20.36 11.47
CA ALA A 412 4.31 19.15 10.68
C ALA A 412 4.45 17.90 11.56
N ASN A 413 5.10 17.95 12.74
CA ASN A 413 5.24 16.85 13.68
C ASN A 413 4.02 16.66 14.61
N ASP A 414 3.10 17.65 14.69
CA ASP A 414 1.90 17.60 15.52
C ASP A 414 0.84 16.67 14.92
N THR A 415 1.16 15.39 14.95
CA THR A 415 0.29 14.29 14.50
C THR A 415 0.72 12.98 15.14
N GLU A 416 -0.22 12.08 15.34
CA GLU A 416 0.06 10.70 15.78
C GLU A 416 0.69 9.83 14.68
N TYR A 417 0.64 10.29 13.42
CA TYR A 417 1.16 9.59 12.26
C TYR A 417 2.60 9.99 11.92
N GLY A 418 3.29 9.14 11.19
CA GLY A 418 4.66 9.36 10.77
C GLY A 418 5.06 8.52 9.54
N LEU A 419 4.19 8.44 8.50
CA LEU A 419 4.50 7.66 7.30
C LEU A 419 5.46 8.41 6.38
N VAL A 420 5.04 9.56 5.88
CA VAL A 420 5.80 10.37 4.92
C VAL A 420 5.64 11.86 5.21
N SER A 421 6.64 12.64 4.88
CA SER A 421 6.55 14.10 4.74
C SER A 421 7.18 14.56 3.43
N TYR A 422 6.81 15.75 3.00
CA TYR A 422 7.36 16.42 1.82
C TYR A 422 7.83 17.81 2.20
N ALA A 423 8.91 18.30 1.57
CA ALA A 423 9.39 19.65 1.82
C ALA A 423 10.03 20.26 0.56
N TYR A 424 9.77 21.54 0.33
CA TYR A 424 10.31 22.31 -0.78
C TYR A 424 11.08 23.51 -0.27
N THR A 425 12.38 23.57 -0.56
CA THR A 425 13.31 24.65 -0.22
C THR A 425 14.53 24.59 -1.14
N LYS A 426 15.17 25.74 -1.40
CA LYS A 426 16.47 25.81 -2.09
C LYS A 426 17.63 25.88 -1.13
N ASP A 427 17.39 26.09 0.17
CA ASP A 427 18.43 26.11 1.21
C ASP A 427 18.84 24.68 1.57
N LEU A 428 20.08 24.31 1.21
CA LEU A 428 20.65 23.01 1.50
C LEU A 428 20.77 22.76 3.02
N ALA A 429 21.09 23.75 3.81
CA ALA A 429 21.22 23.61 5.26
C ALA A 429 19.85 23.36 5.91
N ARG A 430 18.80 24.05 5.45
CA ARG A 430 17.41 23.77 5.85
C ARG A 430 17.04 22.35 5.46
N GLY A 431 17.35 21.92 4.23
CA GLY A 431 17.11 20.55 3.77
C GLY A 431 17.69 19.50 4.72
N GLN A 432 18.94 19.69 5.18
CA GLN A 432 19.59 18.80 6.15
C GLN A 432 18.89 18.84 7.52
N ARG A 433 18.53 20.01 8.05
CA ARG A 433 17.76 20.10 9.30
C ARG A 433 16.41 19.41 9.22
N LEU A 434 15.73 19.51 8.08
CA LEU A 434 14.45 18.83 7.86
C LEU A 434 14.60 17.30 7.83
N ILE A 435 15.68 16.75 7.24
CA ILE A 435 15.96 15.31 7.27
C ILE A 435 16.04 14.82 8.72
N GLU A 436 16.71 15.56 9.60
CA GLU A 436 16.90 15.17 11.00
C GLU A 436 15.65 15.42 11.87
N SER A 437 14.91 16.50 11.59
CA SER A 437 13.83 16.94 12.48
C SER A 437 12.45 16.35 12.15
N ARG A 438 12.29 15.72 10.97
CA ARG A 438 11.00 15.15 10.59
C ARG A 438 10.77 13.77 11.23
N GLU A 439 9.66 13.63 11.94
CA GLU A 439 9.26 12.39 12.63
C GLU A 439 8.46 11.50 11.67
N THR A 440 9.05 11.15 10.52
CA THR A 440 8.43 10.31 9.50
C THR A 440 9.40 9.25 9.01
N GLY A 441 8.88 8.12 8.52
CA GLY A 441 9.70 7.04 7.96
C GLY A 441 10.26 7.38 6.58
N MET A 442 9.64 8.33 5.86
CA MET A 442 10.06 8.76 4.52
C MET A 442 9.98 10.29 4.40
N LEU A 443 10.88 10.87 3.61
CA LEU A 443 10.88 12.30 3.28
C LEU A 443 11.13 12.51 1.79
N GLY A 444 10.22 13.23 1.12
CA GLY A 444 10.43 13.78 -0.21
C GLY A 444 10.97 15.22 -0.12
N LEU A 445 12.26 15.42 -0.34
CA LEU A 445 12.85 16.75 -0.41
C LEU A 445 12.88 17.22 -1.87
N ASN A 446 12.13 18.28 -2.18
CA ASN A 446 11.88 18.79 -3.54
C ASN A 446 11.31 17.71 -4.49
N MET A 447 10.54 16.78 -3.94
CA MET A 447 9.88 15.68 -4.65
C MET A 447 8.46 15.50 -4.13
N GLY A 448 7.49 15.24 -5.02
CA GLY A 448 6.09 14.95 -4.67
C GLY A 448 5.76 13.46 -4.58
N VAL A 449 6.71 12.57 -4.84
CA VAL A 449 6.55 11.10 -4.75
C VAL A 449 7.82 10.48 -4.17
N VAL A 450 7.67 9.55 -3.24
CA VAL A 450 8.78 8.83 -2.59
C VAL A 450 8.75 7.33 -2.84
N SER A 451 7.67 6.81 -3.39
CA SER A 451 7.46 5.36 -3.55
C SER A 451 8.40 4.77 -4.60
N ASN A 452 9.25 3.80 -4.20
CA ASN A 452 10.17 3.07 -5.08
C ASN A 452 10.36 1.66 -4.52
N ALA A 453 10.38 0.63 -5.39
CA ALA A 453 10.54 -0.76 -4.96
C ALA A 453 11.92 -1.03 -4.32
N ALA A 454 12.95 -0.28 -4.73
CA ALA A 454 14.32 -0.39 -4.20
C ALA A 454 14.58 0.43 -2.92
N ALA A 455 13.55 1.13 -2.39
CA ALA A 455 13.65 1.95 -1.18
C ALA A 455 12.75 1.40 -0.07
N PRO A 456 13.17 1.52 1.22
CA PRO A 456 12.35 1.07 2.33
C PRO A 456 11.11 1.95 2.49
N PHE A 457 9.95 1.35 2.35
CA PHE A 457 8.66 1.97 2.57
C PHE A 457 8.14 1.62 3.97
N GLY A 458 7.73 2.62 4.73
CA GLY A 458 7.13 2.39 6.04
C GLY A 458 7.20 3.61 6.95
N GLY A 459 6.38 3.59 7.99
CA GLY A 459 6.21 4.68 8.91
C GLY A 459 6.89 4.48 10.26
N VAL A 460 6.75 5.51 11.09
CA VAL A 460 7.01 5.52 12.53
C VAL A 460 5.73 5.94 13.25
N LYS A 461 5.74 6.03 14.59
CA LYS A 461 4.54 6.36 15.39
C LYS A 461 3.39 5.40 15.07
N GLN A 462 2.18 5.92 14.88
CA GLN A 462 0.99 5.11 14.59
C GLN A 462 0.80 4.78 13.10
N SER A 463 1.75 5.14 12.25
CA SER A 463 1.76 4.73 10.84
C SER A 463 2.29 3.34 10.61
N GLY A 464 2.84 2.66 11.63
CA GLY A 464 3.11 1.24 11.53
C GLY A 464 4.44 0.76 12.07
N ILE A 465 4.75 -0.51 11.75
CA ILE A 465 5.92 -1.26 12.24
C ILE A 465 6.48 -2.07 11.07
N GLY A 466 7.81 -2.07 10.92
CA GLY A 466 8.51 -2.75 9.83
C GLY A 466 8.71 -1.90 8.60
N ARG A 467 9.28 -2.50 7.57
CA ARG A 467 9.51 -1.86 6.25
C ARG A 467 9.15 -2.82 5.13
N GLU A 468 8.62 -2.26 4.05
CA GLU A 468 8.33 -2.97 2.80
C GLU A 468 9.18 -2.39 1.66
N GLY A 469 9.53 -3.21 0.66
CA GLY A 469 10.47 -2.77 -0.37
C GLY A 469 11.89 -2.61 0.15
N GLY A 470 12.78 -2.14 -0.70
CA GLY A 470 14.18 -1.98 -0.37
C GLY A 470 14.88 -3.29 0.02
N PHE A 471 16.08 -3.16 0.50
CA PHE A 471 16.82 -4.26 1.12
C PHE A 471 16.16 -4.75 2.42
N GLU A 472 15.48 -3.87 3.12
CA GLU A 472 14.84 -4.13 4.42
C GLU A 472 13.64 -5.07 4.28
N GLY A 473 12.89 -4.98 3.18
CA GLY A 473 11.63 -5.70 3.02
C GLY A 473 11.74 -7.22 3.07
N ILE A 474 12.84 -7.81 2.57
CA ILE A 474 13.03 -9.26 2.63
C ILE A 474 13.35 -9.73 4.05
N HIS A 475 14.01 -8.88 4.87
CA HIS A 475 14.35 -9.21 6.26
C HIS A 475 13.15 -9.32 7.17
N GLU A 476 12.02 -8.73 6.79
CA GLU A 476 10.76 -8.92 7.48
C GLU A 476 10.24 -10.36 7.42
N TYR A 477 10.69 -11.15 6.45
CA TYR A 477 10.32 -12.55 6.22
C TYR A 477 11.42 -13.55 6.59
N LEU A 478 12.52 -13.06 7.20
CA LEU A 478 13.66 -13.87 7.60
C LEU A 478 13.84 -13.87 9.12
N SER A 479 14.26 -15.01 9.67
CA SER A 479 14.71 -15.16 11.04
C SER A 479 16.20 -15.50 11.09
N THR A 480 16.91 -14.88 12.03
CA THR A 480 18.34 -15.10 12.21
C THR A 480 18.59 -16.23 13.19
N LYS A 481 19.41 -17.21 12.81
CA LYS A 481 19.89 -18.28 13.67
C LYS A 481 21.38 -18.15 13.91
N TYR A 482 21.78 -18.19 15.17
CA TYR A 482 23.18 -18.24 15.58
C TYR A 482 23.56 -19.69 15.96
N THR A 483 24.70 -20.15 15.45
CA THR A 483 25.31 -21.43 15.81
C THR A 483 26.76 -21.19 16.22
N LEU A 484 27.16 -21.73 17.37
CA LEU A 484 28.56 -21.75 17.83
C LEU A 484 29.12 -23.16 17.74
N THR A 485 30.29 -23.29 17.14
CA THR A 485 31.04 -24.55 17.12
C THR A 485 32.41 -24.35 17.78
N PRO A 486 33.04 -25.38 18.34
CA PRO A 486 34.40 -25.23 18.87
C PRO A 486 35.38 -24.71 17.81
N ASN A 487 36.37 -23.95 18.23
CA ASN A 487 37.47 -23.59 17.35
C ASN A 487 38.34 -24.84 17.04
N PRO A 488 38.44 -25.30 15.78
CA PRO A 488 39.17 -26.53 15.45
C PRO A 488 40.70 -26.41 15.66
N PHE A 489 41.20 -25.19 15.83
CA PHE A 489 42.65 -24.96 16.05
C PHE A 489 43.01 -24.79 17.54
N GLY A 490 42.06 -25.03 18.42
CA GLY A 490 42.24 -24.90 19.85
C GLY A 490 42.33 -23.47 20.34
N GLY A 491 41.89 -23.19 21.53
CA GLY A 491 42.17 -22.02 22.34
C GLY A 491 42.81 -22.47 23.61
#